data_e6c65a0420a85aecf07e627d8246a04e
#
_entry.id   e6c65a0420a85aecf07e627d8246a04e
#
_cell.length_a   1.000
_cell.length_b   1.000
_cell.length_c   1.000
_cell.angle_alpha   90.00
_cell.angle_beta   90.00
_cell.angle_gamma   90.00
#
_symmetry.space_group_name_H-M   'P 1'
#
loop_
_entity.id
_entity.type
_entity.pdbx_description
1 polymer ?
#
loop_
_entity_poly.entity_id
_entity_poly.type
_entity_poly.pdbx_seq_one_letter_code
_entity_poly.pdbx_strand_id
1 'polypeptide(L)'
;CHFPVSIEGMHLRARPFASRSMIPPAVSTFMKGYAMGAANVIPGVSGGTVAFITGIFETLINALKSLDVAALQLLTKGKFKEFWNHINGGFLLPLGLGVVISIVSLAKLLLFLFAKHPTLIWAFFFGLILASIYYVGKTVSCWAVGPVVALIVGVGIAVFIGLMKPAAENSSFIYLILCGVVGICSMIIPGLSGSFVLILMGNYLLILEAVNNIRSSATSLDFAALAGPLRIFLPVLVGVVVGLILFSHFISWLFKRFHDAAVALLTGFVA
;
A
#
# COMPACT_ATOMS: atom_id res chain seq x y z
N CYS A 1 12.50 -27.28 11.39
CA CYS A 1 13.83 -27.41 10.80
C CYS A 1 14.87 -27.10 11.88
N HIS A 2 15.23 -28.12 12.70
CA HIS A 2 16.37 -28.03 13.61
C HIS A 2 17.50 -28.85 13.01
N PHE A 3 18.58 -28.18 12.61
CA PHE A 3 19.92 -28.80 12.60
C PHE A 3 20.83 -27.91 13.44
N PRO A 4 21.32 -28.38 14.58
CA PRO A 4 22.36 -27.70 15.29
C PRO A 4 23.72 -28.14 14.69
N VAL A 5 24.34 -27.30 13.88
CA VAL A 5 25.77 -27.43 13.61
C VAL A 5 26.43 -26.19 14.21
N SER A 6 26.94 -26.35 15.43
CA SER A 6 27.97 -25.48 15.97
C SER A 6 29.22 -25.60 15.11
N ILE A 7 29.55 -24.54 14.42
CA ILE A 7 30.91 -24.31 13.94
C ILE A 7 31.27 -22.89 14.37
N GLU A 8 31.96 -22.80 15.50
CA GLU A 8 32.72 -21.61 15.89
C GLU A 8 33.76 -21.33 14.80
N GLY A 9 33.81 -20.07 14.39
CA GLY A 9 34.99 -19.49 13.76
C GLY A 9 35.02 -19.45 12.23
N MET A 10 33.97 -18.98 11.54
CA MET A 10 34.19 -18.42 10.19
C MET A 10 33.21 -17.27 9.92
N HIS A 11 33.62 -16.06 10.27
CA HIS A 11 32.96 -14.84 9.81
C HIS A 11 33.18 -14.66 8.30
N LEU A 12 32.60 -15.53 7.50
CA LEU A 12 32.33 -15.23 6.11
C LEU A 12 31.08 -14.36 6.09
N ARG A 13 31.27 -13.02 6.08
CA ARG A 13 30.27 -12.07 5.60
C ARG A 13 29.87 -12.57 4.21
N ALA A 14 28.78 -13.31 4.13
CA ALA A 14 28.07 -13.49 2.88
C ALA A 14 27.66 -12.07 2.43
N ARG A 15 28.46 -11.45 1.58
CA ARG A 15 28.05 -10.28 0.81
C ARG A 15 26.86 -10.77 -0.01
N PRO A 16 25.64 -10.18 0.16
CA PRO A 16 24.58 -10.49 -0.78
C PRO A 16 25.15 -10.21 -2.16
N PHE A 17 24.96 -11.14 -3.08
CA PHE A 17 25.31 -11.00 -4.48
C PHE A 17 24.42 -9.85 -5.01
N ALA A 18 24.84 -8.62 -4.72
CA ALA A 18 24.28 -7.44 -5.33
C ALA A 18 24.67 -7.51 -6.80
N SER A 19 23.78 -8.08 -7.60
CA SER A 19 23.83 -7.82 -9.04
C SER A 19 23.84 -6.30 -9.12
N ARG A 20 24.97 -5.74 -9.58
CA ARG A 20 25.07 -4.32 -9.91
C ARG A 20 24.08 -4.10 -11.05
N SER A 21 22.83 -3.77 -10.70
CA SER A 21 21.87 -3.31 -11.69
C SER A 21 22.49 -2.07 -12.32
N MET A 22 22.70 -2.10 -13.64
CA MET A 22 23.19 -0.95 -14.40
C MET A 22 22.22 0.25 -14.34
N ILE A 23 21.07 0.06 -13.71
CA ILE A 23 20.03 1.07 -13.54
C ILE A 23 20.27 1.81 -12.21
N PRO A 24 20.38 3.15 -12.23
CA PRO A 24 20.48 3.95 -11.02
C PRO A 24 19.37 3.63 -10.02
N PRO A 25 19.64 3.60 -8.70
CA PRO A 25 18.63 3.23 -7.68
C PRO A 25 17.35 4.06 -7.78
N ALA A 26 17.45 5.36 -8.06
CA ALA A 26 16.30 6.25 -8.21
C ALA A 26 15.41 5.86 -9.41
N VAL A 27 16.01 5.47 -10.54
CA VAL A 27 15.27 5.03 -11.72
C VAL A 27 14.57 3.70 -11.45
N SER A 28 15.24 2.75 -10.80
CA SER A 28 14.63 1.49 -10.38
C SER A 28 13.43 1.73 -9.45
N THR A 29 13.59 2.62 -8.48
CA THR A 29 12.51 2.99 -7.54
C THR A 29 11.35 3.68 -8.25
N PHE A 30 11.64 4.58 -9.19
CA PHE A 30 10.63 5.22 -10.03
C PHE A 30 9.83 4.19 -10.84
N MET A 31 10.49 3.24 -11.50
CA MET A 31 9.82 2.18 -12.27
C MET A 31 8.93 1.29 -11.40
N LYS A 32 9.37 0.98 -10.18
CA LYS A 32 8.54 0.26 -9.21
C LYS A 32 7.33 1.09 -8.77
N GLY A 33 7.52 2.40 -8.55
CA GLY A 33 6.43 3.34 -8.30
C GLY A 33 5.44 3.42 -9.47
N TYR A 34 5.96 3.45 -10.71
CA TYR A 34 5.14 3.44 -11.91
C TYR A 34 4.27 2.17 -12.00
N ALA A 35 4.85 1.00 -11.73
CA ALA A 35 4.10 -0.26 -11.67
C ALA A 35 3.06 -0.28 -10.53
N MET A 36 3.38 0.30 -9.36
CA MET A 36 2.41 0.45 -8.26
C MET A 36 1.24 1.35 -8.66
N GLY A 37 1.50 2.47 -9.32
CA GLY A 37 0.47 3.38 -9.81
C GLY A 37 -0.41 2.73 -10.86
N ALA A 38 0.17 1.95 -11.77
CA ALA A 38 -0.56 1.15 -12.75
C ALA A 38 -1.54 0.18 -12.07
N ALA A 39 -1.06 -0.55 -11.06
CA ALA A 39 -1.87 -1.48 -10.29
C ALA A 39 -3.04 -0.78 -9.57
N ASN A 40 -2.82 0.42 -9.03
CA ASN A 40 -3.87 1.17 -8.33
C ASN A 40 -5.01 1.68 -9.23
N VAL A 41 -4.77 1.80 -10.53
CA VAL A 41 -5.83 2.17 -11.51
C VAL A 41 -6.72 0.97 -11.83
N ILE A 42 -6.27 -0.24 -11.53
CA ILE A 42 -6.93 -1.49 -11.88
C ILE A 42 -7.81 -1.95 -10.72
N PRO A 43 -9.11 -2.18 -10.93
CA PRO A 43 -9.96 -2.76 -9.90
C PRO A 43 -9.47 -4.14 -9.47
N GLY A 44 -9.34 -4.37 -8.15
CA GLY A 44 -8.92 -5.65 -7.59
C GLY A 44 -7.41 -5.87 -7.50
N VAL A 45 -6.58 -4.95 -8.03
CA VAL A 45 -5.12 -5.00 -7.87
C VAL A 45 -4.66 -3.86 -6.97
N SER A 46 -3.83 -4.18 -5.98
CA SER A 46 -3.30 -3.20 -5.03
C SER A 46 -1.85 -2.82 -5.37
N GLY A 47 -1.52 -1.53 -5.32
CA GLY A 47 -0.13 -1.08 -5.40
C GLY A 47 0.75 -1.68 -4.30
N GLY A 48 0.17 -2.02 -3.14
CA GLY A 48 0.83 -2.76 -2.08
C GLY A 48 1.29 -4.15 -2.53
N THR A 49 0.50 -4.85 -3.34
CA THR A 49 0.90 -6.13 -3.95
C THR A 49 2.14 -5.96 -4.83
N VAL A 50 2.17 -4.91 -5.65
CA VAL A 50 3.35 -4.61 -6.50
C VAL A 50 4.57 -4.27 -5.65
N ALA A 51 4.42 -3.47 -4.58
CA ALA A 51 5.51 -3.18 -3.66
C ALA A 51 6.07 -4.46 -3.02
N PHE A 52 5.19 -5.39 -2.67
CA PHE A 52 5.55 -6.66 -2.07
C PHE A 52 6.33 -7.55 -3.04
N ILE A 53 5.82 -7.75 -4.27
CA ILE A 53 6.47 -8.55 -5.32
C ILE A 53 7.83 -7.97 -5.72
N THR A 54 7.93 -6.64 -5.80
CA THR A 54 9.16 -5.95 -6.19
C THR A 54 10.18 -5.83 -5.05
N GLY A 55 9.86 -6.38 -3.86
CA GLY A 55 10.75 -6.41 -2.69
C GLY A 55 10.99 -5.06 -2.04
N ILE A 56 10.14 -4.05 -2.26
CA ILE A 56 10.27 -2.73 -1.63
C ILE A 56 9.27 -2.50 -0.50
N PHE A 57 8.43 -3.47 -0.20
CA PHE A 57 7.34 -3.32 0.76
C PHE A 57 7.84 -2.92 2.15
N GLU A 58 8.84 -3.60 2.70
CA GLU A 58 9.42 -3.26 4.01
C GLU A 58 10.06 -1.87 4.01
N THR A 59 10.77 -1.52 2.92
CA THR A 59 11.36 -0.17 2.78
C THR A 59 10.28 0.90 2.74
N LEU A 60 9.18 0.65 2.03
CA LEU A 60 8.03 1.53 1.97
C LEU A 60 7.39 1.70 3.35
N ILE A 61 7.12 0.61 4.06
CA ILE A 61 6.53 0.65 5.40
C ILE A 61 7.43 1.41 6.38
N ASN A 62 8.74 1.19 6.34
CA ASN A 62 9.68 1.92 7.19
C ASN A 62 9.75 3.41 6.86
N ALA A 63 9.69 3.77 5.57
CA ALA A 63 9.65 5.17 5.13
C ALA A 63 8.32 5.86 5.52
N LEU A 64 7.19 5.17 5.43
CA LEU A 64 5.90 5.68 5.90
C LEU A 64 5.87 5.85 7.42
N LYS A 65 6.47 4.90 8.16
CA LYS A 65 6.61 4.98 9.62
C LYS A 65 7.44 6.18 10.07
N SER A 66 8.44 6.59 9.29
CA SER A 66 9.27 7.76 9.61
C SER A 66 8.57 9.11 9.37
N LEU A 67 7.34 9.12 8.85
CA LEU A 67 6.46 10.28 8.83
C LEU A 67 5.82 10.49 10.22
N ASP A 68 6.65 10.71 11.21
CA ASP A 68 6.30 10.81 12.62
C ASP A 68 6.41 12.26 13.16
N VAL A 69 6.20 12.43 14.46
CA VAL A 69 6.30 13.73 15.12
C VAL A 69 7.73 14.29 14.99
N ALA A 70 8.75 13.44 14.94
CA ALA A 70 10.14 13.89 14.78
C ALA A 70 10.36 14.48 13.38
N ALA A 71 9.76 13.89 12.33
CA ALA A 71 9.76 14.47 10.99
C ALA A 71 9.13 15.86 10.96
N LEU A 72 7.98 16.03 11.64
CA LEU A 72 7.31 17.34 11.74
C LEU A 72 8.18 18.35 12.49
N GLN A 73 8.84 17.97 13.58
CA GLN A 73 9.75 18.83 14.33
C GLN A 73 10.97 19.25 13.50
N LEU A 74 11.52 18.35 12.68
CA LEU A 74 12.64 18.69 11.78
C LEU A 74 12.20 19.72 10.72
N LEU A 75 10.99 19.55 10.19
CA LEU A 75 10.42 20.47 9.21
C LEU A 75 10.17 21.86 9.79
N THR A 76 9.57 21.93 11.00
CA THR A 76 9.27 23.20 11.67
C THR A 76 10.52 23.95 12.13
N LYS A 77 11.61 23.21 12.43
CA LYS A 77 12.92 23.79 12.75
C LYS A 77 13.75 24.19 11.53
N GLY A 78 13.22 24.07 10.32
CA GLY A 78 13.94 24.39 9.07
C GLY A 78 15.08 23.44 8.72
N LYS A 79 15.16 22.27 9.35
CA LYS A 79 16.23 21.29 9.14
C LYS A 79 15.89 20.36 7.97
N PHE A 80 15.73 20.94 6.76
CA PHE A 80 15.24 20.23 5.56
C PHE A 80 16.11 19.03 5.17
N LYS A 81 17.42 19.10 5.31
CA LYS A 81 18.32 17.99 4.98
C LYS A 81 18.15 16.80 5.93
N GLU A 82 18.02 17.10 7.24
CA GLU A 82 17.78 16.08 8.26
C GLU A 82 16.40 15.44 8.08
N PHE A 83 15.36 16.27 7.82
CA PHE A 83 14.01 15.82 7.46
C PHE A 83 14.03 14.88 6.25
N TRP A 84 14.69 15.28 5.16
CA TRP A 84 14.77 14.48 3.93
C TRP A 84 15.40 13.10 4.18
N ASN A 85 16.47 13.06 4.96
CA ASN A 85 17.13 11.81 5.31
C ASN A 85 16.27 10.95 6.26
N HIS A 86 15.58 11.59 7.21
CA HIS A 86 14.72 10.92 8.18
C HIS A 86 13.56 10.18 7.51
N ILE A 87 12.88 10.83 6.58
CA ILE A 87 11.74 10.22 5.83
C ILE A 87 12.18 9.32 4.68
N ASN A 88 13.47 9.10 4.46
CA ASN A 88 14.00 8.42 3.28
C ASN A 88 13.49 9.05 1.96
N GLY A 89 13.61 10.38 1.85
CA GLY A 89 13.08 11.16 0.73
C GLY A 89 13.66 10.74 -0.63
N GLY A 90 14.90 10.26 -0.65
CA GLY A 90 15.54 9.70 -1.85
C GLY A 90 14.85 8.43 -2.40
N PHE A 91 14.09 7.72 -1.56
CA PHE A 91 13.25 6.60 -1.95
C PHE A 91 11.80 7.05 -2.21
N LEU A 92 11.20 7.83 -1.31
CA LEU A 92 9.79 8.22 -1.41
C LEU A 92 9.49 9.11 -2.61
N LEU A 93 10.39 10.05 -2.96
CA LEU A 93 10.13 10.97 -4.06
C LEU A 93 10.10 10.26 -5.43
N PRO A 94 11.12 9.48 -5.84
CA PRO A 94 11.05 8.76 -7.11
C PRO A 94 9.89 7.77 -7.14
N LEU A 95 9.58 7.09 -6.02
CA LEU A 95 8.44 6.19 -5.93
C LEU A 95 7.13 6.93 -6.17
N GLY A 96 6.90 8.02 -5.43
CA GLY A 96 5.67 8.83 -5.54
C GLY A 96 5.50 9.45 -6.93
N LEU A 97 6.57 9.98 -7.52
CA LEU A 97 6.54 10.48 -8.90
C LEU A 97 6.16 9.38 -9.89
N GLY A 98 6.72 8.17 -9.73
CA GLY A 98 6.36 7.02 -10.55
C GLY A 98 4.86 6.69 -10.44
N VAL A 99 4.31 6.64 -9.22
CA VAL A 99 2.89 6.40 -8.97
C VAL A 99 2.01 7.45 -9.65
N VAL A 100 2.29 8.74 -9.44
CA VAL A 100 1.48 9.83 -9.99
C VAL A 100 1.51 9.84 -11.52
N ILE A 101 2.70 9.73 -12.12
CA ILE A 101 2.86 9.71 -13.58
C ILE A 101 2.16 8.49 -14.19
N SER A 102 2.23 7.33 -13.52
CA SER A 102 1.54 6.13 -13.95
C SER A 102 0.02 6.30 -13.96
N ILE A 103 -0.55 6.81 -12.86
CA ILE A 103 -1.99 7.05 -12.76
C ILE A 103 -2.46 7.97 -13.89
N VAL A 104 -1.75 9.08 -14.12
CA VAL A 104 -2.13 10.05 -15.16
C VAL A 104 -1.98 9.48 -16.57
N SER A 105 -0.91 8.73 -16.84
CA SER A 105 -0.60 8.22 -18.19
C SER A 105 -1.39 6.96 -18.53
N LEU A 106 -1.58 6.04 -17.56
CA LEU A 106 -2.18 4.73 -17.83
C LEU A 106 -3.70 4.68 -17.62
N ALA A 107 -4.29 5.61 -16.85
CA ALA A 107 -5.72 5.60 -16.60
C ALA A 107 -6.53 5.55 -17.90
N LYS A 108 -6.19 6.41 -18.88
CA LYS A 108 -6.86 6.45 -20.19
C LYS A 108 -6.63 5.16 -21.00
N LEU A 109 -5.40 4.66 -20.99
CA LEU A 109 -5.05 3.42 -21.71
C LEU A 109 -5.81 2.22 -21.13
N LEU A 110 -5.83 2.09 -19.80
CA LEU A 110 -6.53 0.99 -19.15
C LEU A 110 -8.05 1.06 -19.37
N LEU A 111 -8.65 2.23 -19.27
CA LEU A 111 -10.08 2.41 -19.60
C LEU A 111 -10.37 1.99 -21.03
N PHE A 112 -9.54 2.37 -22.00
CA PHE A 112 -9.66 1.95 -23.38
C PHE A 112 -9.55 0.42 -23.55
N LEU A 113 -8.56 -0.19 -22.91
CA LEU A 113 -8.33 -1.63 -22.97
C LEU A 113 -9.45 -2.42 -22.29
N PHE A 114 -9.96 -1.95 -21.15
CA PHE A 114 -11.13 -2.56 -20.50
C PHE A 114 -12.38 -2.48 -21.37
N ALA A 115 -12.59 -1.37 -22.08
CA ALA A 115 -13.73 -1.20 -22.97
C ALA A 115 -13.64 -2.11 -24.22
N LYS A 116 -12.43 -2.30 -24.75
CA LYS A 116 -12.23 -2.99 -26.03
C LYS A 116 -11.88 -4.47 -25.89
N HIS A 117 -11.14 -4.84 -24.83
CA HIS A 117 -10.61 -6.19 -24.63
C HIS A 117 -10.74 -6.65 -23.16
N PRO A 118 -11.93 -6.62 -22.54
CA PRO A 118 -12.10 -6.91 -21.12
C PRO A 118 -11.57 -8.29 -20.72
N THR A 119 -11.86 -9.32 -21.51
CA THR A 119 -11.44 -10.69 -21.22
C THR A 119 -9.91 -10.84 -21.17
N LEU A 120 -9.20 -10.20 -22.12
CA LEU A 120 -7.74 -10.27 -22.16
C LEU A 120 -7.12 -9.55 -20.95
N ILE A 121 -7.68 -8.41 -20.57
CA ILE A 121 -7.20 -7.64 -19.41
C ILE A 121 -7.44 -8.41 -18.10
N TRP A 122 -8.61 -8.99 -17.92
CA TRP A 122 -8.89 -9.82 -16.76
C TRP A 122 -7.99 -11.06 -16.71
N ALA A 123 -7.78 -11.75 -17.84
CA ALA A 123 -6.87 -12.90 -17.91
C ALA A 123 -5.42 -12.51 -17.57
N PHE A 124 -4.95 -11.35 -18.06
CA PHE A 124 -3.62 -10.83 -17.73
C PHE A 124 -3.47 -10.58 -16.23
N PHE A 125 -4.44 -9.92 -15.58
CA PHE A 125 -4.38 -9.67 -14.15
C PHE A 125 -4.51 -10.92 -13.30
N PHE A 126 -5.37 -11.85 -13.72
CA PHE A 126 -5.47 -13.15 -13.07
C PHE A 126 -4.12 -13.89 -13.10
N GLY A 127 -3.45 -13.91 -14.25
CA GLY A 127 -2.12 -14.51 -14.38
C GLY A 127 -1.07 -13.79 -13.51
N LEU A 128 -1.14 -12.45 -13.43
CA LEU A 128 -0.26 -11.65 -12.57
C LEU A 128 -0.46 -11.98 -11.09
N ILE A 129 -1.70 -12.13 -10.63
CA ILE A 129 -2.02 -12.51 -9.25
C ILE A 129 -1.48 -13.92 -8.95
N LEU A 130 -1.72 -14.90 -9.81
CA LEU A 130 -1.18 -16.26 -9.64
C LEU A 130 0.35 -16.28 -9.56
N ALA A 131 1.02 -15.53 -10.46
CA ALA A 131 2.47 -15.38 -10.42
C ALA A 131 2.95 -14.72 -9.13
N SER A 132 2.19 -13.73 -8.60
CA SER A 132 2.48 -13.05 -7.36
C SER A 132 2.44 -13.98 -6.16
N ILE A 133 1.38 -14.79 -6.04
CA ILE A 133 1.23 -15.79 -4.98
C ILE A 133 2.44 -16.73 -4.96
N TYR A 134 2.82 -17.25 -6.13
CA TYR A 134 3.95 -18.14 -6.26
C TYR A 134 5.27 -17.47 -5.87
N TYR A 135 5.52 -16.26 -6.40
CA TYR A 135 6.78 -15.55 -6.18
C TYR A 135 6.96 -15.12 -4.73
N VAL A 136 5.89 -14.62 -4.13
CA VAL A 136 5.90 -14.20 -2.73
C VAL A 136 5.96 -15.40 -1.81
N GLY A 137 5.22 -16.46 -2.09
CA GLY A 137 5.29 -17.72 -1.31
C GLY A 137 6.70 -18.32 -1.24
N LYS A 138 7.53 -18.10 -2.25
CA LYS A 138 8.96 -18.50 -2.23
C LYS A 138 9.83 -17.71 -1.25
N THR A 139 9.41 -16.53 -0.81
CA THR A 139 10.18 -15.73 0.15
C THR A 139 10.01 -16.18 1.59
N VAL A 140 9.05 -17.07 1.86
CA VAL A 140 8.89 -17.74 3.16
C VAL A 140 10.04 -18.71 3.36
N SER A 141 10.88 -18.47 4.36
CA SER A 141 12.10 -19.24 4.60
C SER A 141 11.80 -20.67 5.05
N CYS A 142 10.75 -20.84 5.86
CA CYS A 142 10.34 -22.16 6.35
C CYS A 142 8.81 -22.26 6.42
N TRP A 143 8.25 -23.21 5.66
CA TRP A 143 6.83 -23.56 5.68
C TRP A 143 6.49 -24.50 6.86
N ALA A 144 6.67 -23.96 8.09
CA ALA A 144 6.22 -24.64 9.31
C ALA A 144 4.72 -24.43 9.53
N VAL A 145 4.16 -25.03 10.58
CA VAL A 145 2.73 -24.93 10.92
C VAL A 145 2.26 -23.46 11.05
N GLY A 146 3.09 -22.59 11.66
CA GLY A 146 2.74 -21.18 11.83
C GLY A 146 2.48 -20.42 10.52
N PRO A 147 3.42 -20.39 9.57
CA PRO A 147 3.19 -19.78 8.25
C PRO A 147 2.04 -20.40 7.46
N VAL A 148 1.85 -21.72 7.51
CA VAL A 148 0.71 -22.38 6.85
C VAL A 148 -0.62 -21.92 7.44
N VAL A 149 -0.74 -21.88 8.76
CA VAL A 149 -1.94 -21.35 9.44
C VAL A 149 -2.15 -19.87 9.08
N ALA A 150 -1.09 -19.07 9.08
CA ALA A 150 -1.18 -17.66 8.72
C ALA A 150 -1.67 -17.44 7.27
N LEU A 151 -1.21 -18.25 6.32
CA LEU A 151 -1.71 -18.22 4.94
C LEU A 151 -3.22 -18.54 4.89
N ILE A 152 -3.65 -19.62 5.54
CA ILE A 152 -5.08 -20.02 5.57
C ILE A 152 -5.93 -18.92 6.20
N VAL A 153 -5.46 -18.32 7.29
CA VAL A 153 -6.14 -17.19 7.94
C VAL A 153 -6.22 -16.00 6.99
N GLY A 154 -5.14 -15.68 6.27
CA GLY A 154 -5.13 -14.60 5.27
C GLY A 154 -6.17 -14.81 4.17
N VAL A 155 -6.21 -16.00 3.57
CA VAL A 155 -7.23 -16.38 2.57
C VAL A 155 -8.63 -16.28 3.17
N GLY A 156 -8.84 -16.83 4.38
CA GLY A 156 -10.14 -16.82 5.05
C GLY A 156 -10.66 -15.39 5.30
N ILE A 157 -9.79 -14.47 5.75
CA ILE A 157 -10.16 -13.07 5.96
C ILE A 157 -10.46 -12.39 4.62
N ALA A 158 -9.65 -12.62 3.58
CA ALA A 158 -9.87 -12.02 2.25
C ALA A 158 -11.21 -12.48 1.66
N VAL A 159 -11.52 -13.77 1.72
CA VAL A 159 -12.81 -14.32 1.28
C VAL A 159 -13.97 -13.76 2.11
N PHE A 160 -13.83 -13.69 3.43
CA PHE A 160 -14.84 -13.11 4.32
C PHE A 160 -15.16 -11.66 3.95
N ILE A 161 -14.11 -10.83 3.76
CA ILE A 161 -14.26 -9.44 3.33
C ILE A 161 -14.93 -9.37 1.95
N GLY A 162 -14.55 -10.25 1.02
CA GLY A 162 -15.13 -10.29 -0.34
C GLY A 162 -16.61 -10.68 -0.38
N LEU A 163 -17.09 -11.40 0.63
CA LEU A 163 -18.49 -11.81 0.75
C LEU A 163 -19.36 -10.82 1.55
N MET A 164 -18.76 -9.79 2.15
CA MET A 164 -19.49 -8.77 2.92
C MET A 164 -20.36 -7.91 1.98
N LYS A 165 -21.55 -7.57 2.45
CA LYS A 165 -22.41 -6.59 1.77
C LYS A 165 -22.02 -5.17 2.18
N PRO A 166 -22.08 -4.18 1.26
CA PRO A 166 -21.84 -2.79 1.60
C PRO A 166 -22.78 -2.31 2.71
N ALA A 167 -22.20 -1.56 3.65
CA ALA A 167 -22.95 -0.86 4.68
C ALA A 167 -23.71 0.33 4.08
N ALA A 168 -24.68 0.85 4.81
CA ALA A 168 -25.32 2.12 4.48
C ALA A 168 -24.34 3.29 4.69
N GLU A 169 -24.50 4.34 3.86
CA GLU A 169 -23.74 5.58 4.00
C GLU A 169 -23.92 6.21 5.39
N ASN A 170 -22.81 6.66 5.97
CA ASN A 170 -22.80 7.29 7.29
C ASN A 170 -21.82 8.46 7.32
N SER A 171 -22.35 9.68 7.42
CA SER A 171 -21.59 10.93 7.45
C SER A 171 -21.19 11.40 8.86
N SER A 172 -21.34 10.54 9.89
CA SER A 172 -20.92 10.92 11.24
C SER A 172 -19.40 11.12 11.33
N PHE A 173 -18.98 12.11 12.10
CA PHE A 173 -17.57 12.51 12.21
C PHE A 173 -16.65 11.34 12.59
N ILE A 174 -17.04 10.54 13.57
CA ILE A 174 -16.26 9.39 14.04
C ILE A 174 -16.18 8.32 12.95
N TYR A 175 -17.28 8.07 12.24
CA TYR A 175 -17.30 7.06 11.18
C TYR A 175 -16.43 7.47 9.99
N LEU A 176 -16.39 8.76 9.65
CA LEU A 176 -15.50 9.29 8.61
C LEU A 176 -14.02 9.13 8.99
N ILE A 177 -13.66 9.34 10.26
CA ILE A 177 -12.30 9.04 10.74
C ILE A 177 -12.00 7.54 10.59
N LEU A 178 -12.93 6.66 10.99
CA LEU A 178 -12.77 5.21 10.82
C LEU A 178 -12.62 4.83 9.34
N CYS A 179 -13.38 5.44 8.43
CA CYS A 179 -13.21 5.26 6.98
C CYS A 179 -11.78 5.60 6.53
N GLY A 180 -11.23 6.70 7.04
CA GLY A 180 -9.84 7.09 6.75
C GLY A 180 -8.83 6.06 7.27
N VAL A 181 -8.97 5.64 8.54
CA VAL A 181 -8.08 4.65 9.16
C VAL A 181 -8.14 3.33 8.41
N VAL A 182 -9.33 2.76 8.24
CA VAL A 182 -9.49 1.43 7.62
C VAL A 182 -9.13 1.46 6.13
N GLY A 183 -9.49 2.56 5.44
CA GLY A 183 -9.14 2.77 4.03
C GLY A 183 -7.63 2.76 3.80
N ILE A 184 -6.86 3.51 4.60
CA ILE A 184 -5.38 3.54 4.44
C ILE A 184 -4.74 2.21 4.86
N CYS A 185 -5.24 1.57 5.93
CA CYS A 185 -4.75 0.25 6.34
C CYS A 185 -4.92 -0.78 5.21
N SER A 186 -6.08 -0.80 4.56
CA SER A 186 -6.34 -1.71 3.45
C SER A 186 -5.47 -1.42 2.22
N MET A 187 -5.11 -0.16 1.95
CA MET A 187 -4.17 0.18 0.87
C MET A 187 -2.75 -0.31 1.13
N ILE A 188 -2.35 -0.42 2.38
CA ILE A 188 -1.03 -0.93 2.77
C ILE A 188 -0.99 -2.46 2.66
N ILE A 189 -2.09 -3.16 2.97
CA ILE A 189 -2.16 -4.63 2.88
C ILE A 189 -2.17 -5.05 1.41
N PRO A 190 -1.19 -5.87 0.95
CA PRO A 190 -1.24 -6.46 -0.39
C PRO A 190 -2.52 -7.28 -0.57
N GLY A 191 -3.14 -7.19 -1.76
CA GLY A 191 -4.38 -7.92 -2.07
C GLY A 191 -5.67 -7.20 -1.67
N LEU A 192 -5.63 -6.18 -0.81
CA LEU A 192 -6.79 -5.35 -0.49
C LEU A 192 -6.73 -4.00 -1.19
N SER A 193 -7.84 -3.56 -1.75
CA SER A 193 -7.99 -2.23 -2.34
C SER A 193 -8.71 -1.30 -1.35
N GLY A 194 -8.11 -0.12 -1.09
CA GLY A 194 -8.73 0.87 -0.21
C GLY A 194 -10.09 1.36 -0.70
N SER A 195 -10.26 1.50 -2.02
CA SER A 195 -11.55 1.86 -2.62
C SER A 195 -12.60 0.78 -2.39
N PHE A 196 -12.24 -0.50 -2.53
CA PHE A 196 -13.14 -1.61 -2.26
C PHE A 196 -13.61 -1.62 -0.81
N VAL A 197 -12.70 -1.43 0.14
CA VAL A 197 -13.06 -1.37 1.57
C VAL A 197 -13.94 -0.16 1.87
N LEU A 198 -13.69 1.00 1.27
CA LEU A 198 -14.56 2.17 1.41
C LEU A 198 -15.96 1.95 0.79
N ILE A 199 -16.06 1.17 -0.30
CA ILE A 199 -17.36 0.73 -0.85
C ILE A 199 -18.08 -0.15 0.17
N LEU A 200 -17.39 -1.13 0.78
CA LEU A 200 -17.97 -1.98 1.82
C LEU A 200 -18.42 -1.17 3.05
N MET A 201 -17.71 -0.11 3.39
CA MET A 201 -18.10 0.84 4.44
C MET A 201 -19.22 1.80 4.02
N GLY A 202 -19.71 1.74 2.77
CA GLY A 202 -20.79 2.58 2.24
C GLY A 202 -20.42 4.03 1.94
N ASN A 203 -19.16 4.43 2.15
CA ASN A 203 -18.76 5.84 2.12
C ASN A 203 -17.85 6.23 0.92
N TYR A 204 -17.60 5.31 -0.01
CA TYR A 204 -16.73 5.59 -1.16
C TYR A 204 -17.24 6.76 -2.01
N LEU A 205 -18.53 6.76 -2.37
CA LEU A 205 -19.12 7.80 -3.21
C LEU A 205 -19.14 9.15 -2.47
N LEU A 206 -19.54 9.16 -1.21
CA LEU A 206 -19.54 10.37 -0.37
C LEU A 206 -18.16 11.05 -0.32
N ILE A 207 -17.10 10.25 -0.13
CA ILE A 207 -15.73 10.77 -0.09
C ILE A 207 -15.28 11.23 -1.46
N LEU A 208 -15.60 10.49 -2.52
CA LEU A 208 -15.27 10.85 -3.91
C LEU A 208 -15.95 12.15 -4.33
N GLU A 209 -17.22 12.33 -4.00
CA GLU A 209 -17.97 13.58 -4.23
C GLU A 209 -17.37 14.75 -3.46
N ALA A 210 -17.01 14.55 -2.19
CA ALA A 210 -16.35 15.59 -1.41
C ALA A 210 -15.04 16.05 -2.05
N VAL A 211 -14.19 15.11 -2.52
CA VAL A 211 -12.93 15.43 -3.23
C VAL A 211 -13.20 16.19 -4.54
N ASN A 212 -14.18 15.76 -5.34
CA ASN A 212 -14.53 16.43 -6.59
C ASN A 212 -15.08 17.83 -6.34
N ASN A 213 -15.92 18.02 -5.32
CA ASN A 213 -16.47 19.32 -4.96
C ASN A 213 -15.40 20.28 -4.42
N ILE A 214 -14.43 19.79 -3.64
CA ILE A 214 -13.25 20.59 -3.24
C ILE A 214 -12.49 21.06 -4.48
N ARG A 215 -12.25 20.16 -5.43
CA ARG A 215 -11.54 20.49 -6.67
C ARG A 215 -12.31 21.54 -7.50
N SER A 216 -13.61 21.37 -7.68
CA SER A 216 -14.43 22.33 -8.46
C SER A 216 -14.51 23.68 -7.79
N SER A 217 -14.72 23.75 -6.47
CA SER A 217 -14.74 25.01 -5.71
C SER A 217 -13.38 25.72 -5.72
N ALA A 218 -12.29 24.96 -5.67
CA ALA A 218 -10.93 25.52 -5.77
C ALA A 218 -10.67 26.12 -7.18
N THR A 219 -11.15 25.46 -8.24
CA THR A 219 -10.98 25.96 -9.63
C THR A 219 -11.88 27.15 -9.94
N SER A 220 -13.06 27.22 -9.35
CA SER A 220 -13.99 28.36 -9.48
C SER A 220 -13.70 29.51 -8.50
N LEU A 221 -12.71 29.35 -7.59
CA LEU A 221 -12.40 30.33 -6.51
C LEU A 221 -13.58 30.61 -5.57
N ASP A 222 -14.55 29.69 -5.51
CA ASP A 222 -15.69 29.79 -4.59
C ASP A 222 -15.37 29.15 -3.24
N PHE A 223 -14.77 29.94 -2.36
CA PHE A 223 -14.37 29.48 -1.03
C PHE A 223 -15.56 29.23 -0.09
N ALA A 224 -16.73 29.83 -0.35
CA ALA A 224 -17.92 29.59 0.45
C ALA A 224 -18.47 28.16 0.25
N ALA A 225 -18.35 27.62 -0.96
CA ALA A 225 -18.78 26.26 -1.30
C ALA A 225 -17.86 25.16 -0.72
N LEU A 226 -16.67 25.51 -0.18
CA LEU A 226 -15.73 24.52 0.39
C LEU A 226 -16.16 23.96 1.75
N ALA A 227 -16.97 24.67 2.52
CA ALA A 227 -17.29 24.30 3.90
C ALA A 227 -17.96 22.91 4.01
N GLY A 228 -18.90 22.60 3.12
CA GLY A 228 -19.59 21.31 3.09
C GLY A 228 -18.65 20.13 2.79
N PRO A 229 -17.97 20.15 1.65
CA PRO A 229 -17.02 19.07 1.28
C PRO A 229 -15.87 18.89 2.28
N LEU A 230 -15.33 19.98 2.85
CA LEU A 230 -14.27 19.91 3.86
C LEU A 230 -14.74 19.23 5.15
N ARG A 231 -15.99 19.39 5.54
CA ARG A 231 -16.57 18.74 6.71
C ARG A 231 -16.55 17.20 6.61
N ILE A 232 -16.60 16.68 5.39
CA ILE A 232 -16.48 15.24 5.11
C ILE A 232 -15.01 14.85 4.95
N PHE A 233 -14.26 15.63 4.17
CA PHE A 233 -12.89 15.25 3.80
C PHE A 233 -11.88 15.35 4.96
N LEU A 234 -11.99 16.38 5.83
CA LEU A 234 -11.03 16.56 6.93
C LEU A 234 -11.03 15.42 7.96
N PRO A 235 -12.19 14.93 8.44
CA PRO A 235 -12.19 13.76 9.32
C PRO A 235 -11.55 12.53 8.66
N VAL A 236 -11.84 12.28 7.37
CA VAL A 236 -11.23 11.18 6.62
C VAL A 236 -9.71 11.36 6.54
N LEU A 237 -9.23 12.58 6.25
CA LEU A 237 -7.80 12.88 6.20
C LEU A 237 -7.11 12.66 7.56
N VAL A 238 -7.74 13.07 8.66
CA VAL A 238 -7.24 12.78 10.01
C VAL A 238 -7.16 11.28 10.22
N GLY A 239 -8.19 10.52 9.84
CA GLY A 239 -8.21 9.07 9.91
C GLY A 239 -7.08 8.44 9.08
N VAL A 240 -6.84 8.93 7.87
CA VAL A 240 -5.73 8.48 7.00
C VAL A 240 -4.38 8.69 7.68
N VAL A 241 -4.12 9.87 8.25
CA VAL A 241 -2.85 10.17 8.93
C VAL A 241 -2.66 9.27 10.14
N VAL A 242 -3.67 9.16 11.00
CA VAL A 242 -3.63 8.31 12.20
C VAL A 242 -3.45 6.84 11.82
N GLY A 243 -4.23 6.35 10.87
CA GLY A 243 -4.16 4.97 10.38
C GLY A 243 -2.80 4.66 9.77
N LEU A 244 -2.25 5.56 8.95
CA LEU A 244 -0.93 5.42 8.34
C LEU A 244 0.16 5.25 9.41
N ILE A 245 0.18 6.12 10.42
CA ILE A 245 1.17 6.08 11.49
C ILE A 245 1.02 4.79 12.31
N LEU A 246 -0.16 4.51 12.83
CA LEU A 246 -0.38 3.37 13.72
C LEU A 246 -0.14 2.04 12.98
N PHE A 247 -0.69 1.91 11.78
CA PHE A 247 -0.62 0.67 11.02
C PHE A 247 0.77 0.40 10.46
N SER A 248 1.52 1.43 10.03
CA SER A 248 2.91 1.24 9.60
C SER A 248 3.81 0.78 10.76
N HIS A 249 3.57 1.27 11.98
CA HIS A 249 4.26 0.78 13.17
C HIS A 249 3.91 -0.68 13.47
N PHE A 250 2.62 -1.03 13.41
CA PHE A 250 2.14 -2.39 13.63
C PHE A 250 2.73 -3.37 12.60
N ILE A 251 2.67 -3.04 11.31
CA ILE A 251 3.23 -3.89 10.25
C ILE A 251 4.75 -4.01 10.39
N SER A 252 5.46 -2.91 10.66
CA SER A 252 6.91 -2.96 10.89
C SER A 252 7.28 -3.86 12.09
N TRP A 253 6.51 -3.82 13.18
CA TRP A 253 6.68 -4.71 14.32
C TRP A 253 6.40 -6.17 13.95
N LEU A 254 5.31 -6.43 13.22
CA LEU A 254 4.91 -7.77 12.76
C LEU A 254 6.01 -8.42 11.91
N PHE A 255 6.55 -7.70 10.93
CA PHE A 255 7.65 -8.18 10.09
C PHE A 255 8.93 -8.47 10.88
N LYS A 256 9.27 -7.62 11.86
CA LYS A 256 10.47 -7.84 12.69
C LYS A 256 10.34 -9.04 13.62
N ARG A 257 9.13 -9.35 14.09
CA ARG A 257 8.91 -10.41 15.08
C ARG A 257 8.52 -11.75 14.46
N PHE A 258 7.74 -11.72 13.37
CA PHE A 258 7.12 -12.91 12.76
C PHE A 258 7.20 -12.84 11.23
N HIS A 259 8.39 -12.66 10.69
CA HIS A 259 8.62 -12.42 9.26
C HIS A 259 7.89 -13.43 8.36
N ASP A 260 8.17 -14.73 8.52
CA ASP A 260 7.61 -15.76 7.65
C ASP A 260 6.08 -15.89 7.77
N ALA A 261 5.54 -15.75 9.01
CA ALA A 261 4.09 -15.76 9.21
C ALA A 261 3.41 -14.50 8.62
N ALA A 262 4.06 -13.33 8.73
CA ALA A 262 3.56 -12.10 8.12
C ALA A 262 3.53 -12.19 6.60
N VAL A 263 4.62 -12.68 6.00
CA VAL A 263 4.70 -12.91 4.55
C VAL A 263 3.63 -13.91 4.09
N ALA A 264 3.47 -15.02 4.80
CA ALA A 264 2.47 -16.04 4.49
C ALA A 264 1.03 -15.49 4.62
N LEU A 265 0.73 -14.70 5.67
CA LEU A 265 -0.56 -14.03 5.86
C LEU A 265 -0.88 -13.11 4.67
N LEU A 266 0.07 -12.25 4.30
CA LEU A 266 -0.10 -11.32 3.17
C LEU A 266 -0.20 -12.06 1.83
N THR A 267 0.51 -13.17 1.66
CA THR A 267 0.36 -14.05 0.49
C THR A 267 -1.07 -14.60 0.42
N GLY A 268 -1.65 -14.99 1.56
CA GLY A 268 -3.04 -15.42 1.66
C GLY A 268 -4.04 -14.33 1.29
N PHE A 269 -3.76 -13.07 1.60
CA PHE A 269 -4.61 -11.94 1.17
C PHE A 269 -4.58 -11.71 -0.34
N VAL A 270 -3.47 -12.04 -1.01
CA VAL A 270 -3.33 -11.92 -2.48
C VAL A 270 -3.99 -13.09 -3.20
N ALA A 271 -4.09 -14.27 -2.53
CA ALA A 271 -4.65 -15.50 -3.09
C ALA A 271 -6.17 -15.46 -3.16
#